data_def34d0bc93446df48e45922de222cde
#
_entry.id   def34d0bc93446df48e45922de222cde
#
_cell.length_a   1.000
_cell.length_b   1.000
_cell.length_c   1.000
_cell.angle_alpha   90.00
_cell.angle_beta   90.00
_cell.angle_gamma   90.00
#
_symmetry.space_group_name_H-M   'P 1'
#
loop_
_entity.id
_entity.type
_entity.pdbx_description
1 polymer ?
#
loop_
_entity_poly.entity_id
_entity_poly.type
_entity_poly.pdbx_seq_one_letter_code
_entity_poly.pdbx_strand_id
1 'polypeptide(L)'
;MKPFLAAKPAVLIVVGLAFFMDALVYSMLPPLLPEYARIHGLNQTELGLLFGIYAAALLVATLPLGTWADRVGRRGPFLGGLVGFGLATILFAFAQSFPMLLLARVFQGISGAATWVAGMALLADLFPAGQRGKAMSVTFAGANLGLFLGPAFAGWMARIWSPQGAFLVVAGLALVDALARIVLLPEEPLAQPAGLGYLGLLKDGAVRVFAGITGMGAILGASMEALLPLQLSRRLGMDAVAIGMAFTTTAMASMVTSPLVGHWTDRRGAARPVGLGLVLGAGLLLVAPHLASRTAVYAFMLVMGSTCSLLMSPCGPALSRLVERKGETAFGSVFSLLNITFSMGIMVGPMLGSALADLAGLTPAMAILALGFLAYLVPLAAHRRADLKAVPEP
;
A
#
# COMPACT_ATOMS: atom_id res chain seq x y z
N MET A 1 16.22 21.03 -25.25
CA MET A 1 15.42 21.52 -24.11
C MET A 1 13.91 21.66 -24.36
N LYS A 2 13.44 22.16 -25.51
CA LYS A 2 11.98 22.28 -25.78
C LYS A 2 11.19 20.96 -25.84
N PRO A 3 11.67 19.82 -26.42
CA PRO A 3 10.90 18.57 -26.41
C PRO A 3 10.74 17.97 -25.04
N PHE A 4 11.65 18.24 -24.11
CA PHE A 4 11.66 17.71 -22.73
C PHE A 4 10.59 18.36 -21.84
N LEU A 5 10.27 19.64 -22.05
CA LEU A 5 9.20 20.34 -21.32
C LEU A 5 7.80 19.93 -21.78
N ALA A 6 7.64 19.56 -23.05
CA ALA A 6 6.37 19.04 -23.58
C ALA A 6 6.06 17.61 -23.11
N ALA A 7 7.07 16.83 -22.67
CA ALA A 7 6.90 15.47 -22.20
C ALA A 7 6.40 15.36 -20.74
N LYS A 8 6.49 16.42 -19.92
CA LYS A 8 6.14 16.37 -18.48
C LYS A 8 4.72 15.90 -18.19
N PRO A 9 3.66 16.38 -18.86
CA PRO A 9 2.30 15.88 -18.63
C PRO A 9 2.15 14.41 -19.03
N ALA A 10 2.75 14.02 -20.16
CA ALA A 10 2.71 12.63 -20.61
C ALA A 10 3.36 11.68 -19.59
N VAL A 11 4.52 12.04 -19.02
CA VAL A 11 5.20 11.24 -18.01
C VAL A 11 4.38 11.14 -16.72
N LEU A 12 3.71 12.20 -16.28
CA LEU A 12 2.82 12.13 -15.12
C LEU A 12 1.67 11.13 -15.32
N ILE A 13 1.03 11.19 -16.51
CA ILE A 13 -0.05 10.26 -16.86
C ILE A 13 0.50 8.82 -16.90
N VAL A 14 1.61 8.65 -17.56
CA VAL A 14 2.29 7.38 -17.76
C VAL A 14 2.65 6.72 -16.42
N VAL A 15 3.33 7.44 -15.52
CA VAL A 15 3.70 6.91 -14.20
C VAL A 15 2.46 6.72 -13.31
N GLY A 16 1.52 7.67 -13.36
CA GLY A 16 0.26 7.56 -12.62
C GLY A 16 -0.58 6.35 -13.03
N LEU A 17 -0.64 6.03 -14.33
CA LEU A 17 -1.35 4.88 -14.85
C LEU A 17 -0.66 3.55 -14.44
N ALA A 18 0.69 3.52 -14.40
CA ALA A 18 1.41 2.36 -13.87
C ALA A 18 1.07 2.06 -12.42
N PHE A 19 1.11 3.10 -11.59
CA PHE A 19 0.79 2.98 -10.17
C PHE A 19 -0.69 2.62 -9.96
N PHE A 20 -1.57 3.15 -10.81
CA PHE A 20 -2.98 2.75 -10.85
C PHE A 20 -3.14 1.26 -11.13
N MET A 21 -2.47 0.73 -12.16
CA MET A 21 -2.59 -0.70 -12.54
C MET A 21 -2.07 -1.63 -11.44
N ASP A 22 -0.92 -1.31 -10.84
CA ASP A 22 -0.35 -2.09 -9.73
C ASP A 22 -1.28 -2.09 -8.52
N ALA A 23 -1.77 -0.93 -8.11
CA ALA A 23 -2.70 -0.77 -7.00
C ALA A 23 -4.07 -1.43 -7.26
N LEU A 24 -4.54 -1.37 -8.52
CA LEU A 24 -5.76 -2.04 -8.95
C LEU A 24 -5.64 -3.56 -8.77
N VAL A 25 -4.59 -4.19 -9.30
CA VAL A 25 -4.36 -5.65 -9.18
C VAL A 25 -4.20 -6.06 -7.72
N TYR A 26 -3.47 -5.25 -6.93
CA TYR A 26 -3.33 -5.52 -5.50
C TYR A 26 -4.69 -5.55 -4.79
N SER A 27 -5.51 -4.52 -4.99
CA SER A 27 -6.80 -4.36 -4.31
C SER A 27 -7.94 -5.21 -4.88
N MET A 28 -7.75 -5.82 -6.06
CA MET A 28 -8.69 -6.78 -6.64
C MET A 28 -8.74 -8.12 -5.88
N LEU A 29 -7.68 -8.47 -5.16
CA LEU A 29 -7.55 -9.80 -4.57
C LEU A 29 -8.55 -10.07 -3.43
N PRO A 30 -8.80 -9.15 -2.45
CA PRO A 30 -9.68 -9.41 -1.32
C PRO A 30 -11.07 -9.96 -1.69
N PRO A 31 -11.86 -9.37 -2.61
CA PRO A 31 -13.18 -9.89 -2.96
C PRO A 31 -13.14 -11.25 -3.67
N LEU A 32 -12.00 -11.62 -4.25
CA LEU A 32 -11.83 -12.88 -4.98
C LEU A 32 -11.28 -14.02 -4.11
N LEU A 33 -10.75 -13.71 -2.91
CA LEU A 33 -10.16 -14.71 -2.01
C LEU A 33 -11.08 -15.89 -1.68
N PRO A 34 -12.37 -15.70 -1.37
CA PRO A 34 -13.25 -16.83 -1.07
C PRO A 34 -13.35 -17.83 -2.23
N GLU A 35 -13.35 -17.32 -3.45
CA GLU A 35 -13.43 -18.16 -4.65
C GLU A 35 -12.11 -18.88 -4.91
N TYR A 36 -10.95 -18.20 -4.77
CA TYR A 36 -9.63 -18.84 -4.86
C TYR A 36 -9.44 -19.89 -3.77
N ALA A 37 -9.88 -19.61 -2.54
CA ALA A 37 -9.86 -20.59 -1.45
C ALA A 37 -10.68 -21.84 -1.80
N ARG A 38 -11.86 -21.67 -2.42
CA ARG A 38 -12.72 -22.77 -2.85
C ARG A 38 -12.12 -23.58 -4.00
N ILE A 39 -11.60 -22.92 -5.03
CA ILE A 39 -11.07 -23.58 -6.24
C ILE A 39 -9.79 -24.36 -5.93
N HIS A 40 -8.89 -23.79 -5.13
CA HIS A 40 -7.57 -24.36 -4.87
C HIS A 40 -7.46 -25.05 -3.50
N GLY A 41 -8.54 -25.11 -2.72
CA GLY A 41 -8.54 -25.72 -1.39
C GLY A 41 -7.65 -25.00 -0.37
N LEU A 42 -7.48 -23.67 -0.49
CA LEU A 42 -6.52 -22.90 0.32
C LEU A 42 -7.04 -22.68 1.75
N ASN A 43 -6.14 -22.82 2.71
CA ASN A 43 -6.35 -22.45 4.09
C ASN A 43 -6.08 -20.94 4.31
N GLN A 44 -6.34 -20.45 5.54
CA GLN A 44 -6.20 -19.03 5.84
C GLN A 44 -4.73 -18.57 5.77
N THR A 45 -3.78 -19.40 6.22
CA THR A 45 -2.33 -19.11 6.13
C THR A 45 -1.88 -18.94 4.68
N GLU A 46 -2.32 -19.82 3.79
CA GLU A 46 -2.01 -19.73 2.35
C GLU A 46 -2.58 -18.45 1.73
N LEU A 47 -3.77 -18.03 2.11
CA LEU A 47 -4.34 -16.75 1.68
C LEU A 47 -3.51 -15.56 2.20
N GLY A 48 -3.07 -15.58 3.45
CA GLY A 48 -2.17 -14.57 4.00
C GLY A 48 -0.82 -14.52 3.30
N LEU A 49 -0.28 -15.68 2.92
CA LEU A 49 0.97 -15.77 2.13
C LEU A 49 0.82 -15.13 0.75
N LEU A 50 -0.33 -15.27 0.07
CA LEU A 50 -0.56 -14.60 -1.23
C LEU A 50 -0.43 -13.08 -1.15
N PHE A 51 -0.82 -12.46 -0.03
CA PHE A 51 -0.60 -11.03 0.20
C PHE A 51 0.85 -10.74 0.59
N GLY A 52 1.36 -11.42 1.60
CA GLY A 52 2.65 -11.13 2.17
C GLY A 52 3.81 -11.37 1.22
N ILE A 53 3.77 -12.40 0.38
CA ILE A 53 4.85 -12.73 -0.56
C ILE A 53 5.02 -11.66 -1.66
N TYR A 54 3.93 -11.04 -2.11
CA TYR A 54 3.99 -9.90 -3.02
C TYR A 54 4.78 -8.75 -2.38
N ALA A 55 4.42 -8.36 -1.16
CA ALA A 55 5.07 -7.26 -0.44
C ALA A 55 6.53 -7.60 -0.07
N ALA A 56 6.82 -8.85 0.29
CA ALA A 56 8.18 -9.33 0.54
C ALA A 56 9.04 -9.24 -0.74
N ALA A 57 8.54 -9.71 -1.86
CA ALA A 57 9.23 -9.65 -3.14
C ALA A 57 9.47 -8.20 -3.59
N LEU A 58 8.47 -7.33 -3.44
CA LEU A 58 8.58 -5.90 -3.72
C LEU A 58 9.66 -5.26 -2.85
N LEU A 59 9.65 -5.50 -1.54
CA LEU A 59 10.61 -4.92 -0.59
C LEU A 59 12.04 -5.37 -0.91
N VAL A 60 12.26 -6.68 -1.10
CA VAL A 60 13.57 -7.24 -1.40
C VAL A 60 14.10 -6.75 -2.75
N ALA A 61 13.24 -6.66 -3.76
CA ALA A 61 13.61 -6.23 -5.11
C ALA A 61 13.86 -4.72 -5.22
N THR A 62 13.31 -3.89 -4.32
CA THR A 62 13.42 -2.42 -4.38
C THR A 62 14.87 -1.95 -4.41
N LEU A 63 15.74 -2.49 -3.55
CA LEU A 63 17.14 -2.06 -3.46
C LEU A 63 17.96 -2.42 -4.71
N PRO A 64 18.01 -3.70 -5.16
CA PRO A 64 18.78 -4.07 -6.34
C PRO A 64 18.24 -3.41 -7.62
N LEU A 65 16.92 -3.27 -7.74
CA LEU A 65 16.32 -2.61 -8.90
C LEU A 65 16.58 -1.11 -8.92
N GLY A 66 16.64 -0.45 -7.74
CA GLY A 66 17.05 0.95 -7.65
C GLY A 66 18.48 1.16 -8.15
N THR A 67 19.43 0.35 -7.67
CA THR A 67 20.84 0.43 -8.10
C THR A 67 21.01 0.06 -9.57
N TRP A 68 20.22 -0.88 -10.07
CA TRP A 68 20.21 -1.24 -11.49
C TRP A 68 19.67 -0.09 -12.36
N ALA A 69 18.54 0.50 -11.98
CA ALA A 69 17.95 1.65 -12.67
C ALA A 69 18.88 2.87 -12.68
N ASP A 70 19.69 3.07 -11.65
CA ASP A 70 20.70 4.13 -11.58
C ASP A 70 21.83 3.93 -12.62
N ARG A 71 22.16 2.67 -12.93
CA ARG A 71 23.26 2.31 -13.87
C ARG A 71 22.83 2.26 -15.32
N VAL A 72 21.64 1.72 -15.62
CA VAL A 72 21.19 1.49 -17.00
C VAL A 72 20.18 2.53 -17.49
N GLY A 73 19.79 3.49 -16.63
CA GLY A 73 18.73 4.46 -16.91
C GLY A 73 17.35 3.98 -16.42
N ARG A 74 16.39 4.91 -16.35
CA ARG A 74 15.05 4.68 -15.74
C ARG A 74 14.10 3.95 -16.69
N ARG A 75 14.21 4.19 -17.99
CA ARG A 75 13.28 3.70 -19.01
C ARG A 75 13.22 2.17 -19.08
N GLY A 76 14.38 1.50 -19.14
CA GLY A 76 14.47 0.04 -19.25
C GLY A 76 13.81 -0.69 -18.09
N PRO A 77 14.21 -0.44 -16.82
CA PRO A 77 13.60 -1.03 -15.64
C PRO A 77 12.10 -0.73 -15.52
N PHE A 78 11.65 0.49 -15.87
CA PHE A 78 10.25 0.86 -15.83
C PHE A 78 9.39 0.07 -16.83
N LEU A 79 9.84 -0.03 -18.08
CA LEU A 79 9.15 -0.82 -19.13
C LEU A 79 9.20 -2.32 -18.81
N GLY A 80 10.36 -2.82 -18.39
CA GLY A 80 10.52 -4.21 -17.98
C GLY A 80 9.63 -4.59 -16.79
N GLY A 81 9.48 -3.67 -15.84
CA GLY A 81 8.54 -3.81 -14.73
C GLY A 81 7.10 -3.96 -15.20
N LEU A 82 6.64 -3.12 -16.11
CA LEU A 82 5.25 -3.18 -16.63
C LEU A 82 4.97 -4.44 -17.44
N VAL A 83 5.87 -4.81 -18.36
CA VAL A 83 5.74 -6.06 -19.12
C VAL A 83 5.75 -7.25 -18.17
N GLY A 84 6.71 -7.29 -17.24
CA GLY A 84 6.78 -8.33 -16.22
C GLY A 84 5.52 -8.42 -15.36
N PHE A 85 4.95 -7.26 -14.98
CA PHE A 85 3.71 -7.20 -14.22
C PHE A 85 2.51 -7.75 -14.99
N GLY A 86 2.38 -7.40 -16.28
CA GLY A 86 1.33 -7.95 -17.15
C GLY A 86 1.46 -9.48 -17.30
N LEU A 87 2.67 -9.97 -17.58
CA LEU A 87 2.94 -11.41 -17.71
C LEU A 87 2.71 -12.16 -16.39
N ALA A 88 3.16 -11.62 -15.26
CA ALA A 88 2.92 -12.20 -13.95
C ALA A 88 1.42 -12.23 -13.60
N THR A 89 0.65 -11.22 -14.03
CA THR A 89 -0.80 -11.17 -13.84
C THR A 89 -1.52 -12.20 -14.71
N ILE A 90 -1.05 -12.46 -15.94
CA ILE A 90 -1.52 -13.58 -16.76
C ILE A 90 -1.19 -14.92 -16.08
N LEU A 91 0.02 -15.08 -15.58
CA LEU A 91 0.42 -16.29 -14.83
C LEU A 91 -0.49 -16.52 -13.63
N PHE A 92 -0.84 -15.46 -12.89
CA PHE A 92 -1.78 -15.54 -11.76
C PHE A 92 -3.18 -15.99 -12.22
N ALA A 93 -3.69 -15.43 -13.32
CA ALA A 93 -5.00 -15.76 -13.85
C ALA A 93 -5.12 -17.24 -14.27
N PHE A 94 -4.05 -17.82 -14.82
CA PHE A 94 -4.02 -19.23 -15.27
C PHE A 94 -3.39 -20.19 -14.25
N ALA A 95 -3.13 -19.74 -13.01
CA ALA A 95 -2.55 -20.59 -11.99
C ALA A 95 -3.49 -21.74 -11.62
N GLN A 96 -2.97 -22.97 -11.64
CA GLN A 96 -3.70 -24.19 -11.32
C GLN A 96 -3.32 -24.78 -9.95
N SER A 97 -2.34 -24.19 -9.28
CA SER A 97 -1.86 -24.65 -7.99
C SER A 97 -1.41 -23.49 -7.10
N PHE A 98 -1.39 -23.70 -5.79
CA PHE A 98 -0.92 -22.69 -4.84
C PHE A 98 0.54 -22.23 -5.10
N PRO A 99 1.52 -23.12 -5.36
CA PRO A 99 2.88 -22.67 -5.73
C PRO A 99 2.92 -21.78 -6.97
N MET A 100 2.05 -22.02 -7.96
CA MET A 100 1.97 -21.18 -9.16
C MET A 100 1.39 -19.80 -8.85
N LEU A 101 0.37 -19.73 -7.96
CA LEU A 101 -0.15 -18.45 -7.43
C LEU A 101 0.93 -17.68 -6.69
N LEU A 102 1.70 -18.33 -5.81
CA LEU A 102 2.82 -17.71 -5.09
C LEU A 102 3.89 -17.19 -6.04
N LEU A 103 4.28 -17.99 -7.03
CA LEU A 103 5.27 -17.59 -8.04
C LEU A 103 4.82 -16.36 -8.81
N ALA A 104 3.56 -16.34 -9.23
CA ALA A 104 2.98 -15.17 -9.90
C ALA A 104 3.01 -13.93 -8.99
N ARG A 105 2.69 -14.06 -7.70
CA ARG A 105 2.76 -12.97 -6.71
C ARG A 105 4.20 -12.46 -6.49
N VAL A 106 5.19 -13.35 -6.48
CA VAL A 106 6.62 -12.97 -6.42
C VAL A 106 6.99 -12.13 -7.65
N PHE A 107 6.65 -12.59 -8.85
CA PHE A 107 6.94 -11.83 -10.08
C PHE A 107 6.17 -10.51 -10.14
N GLN A 108 4.92 -10.46 -9.71
CA GLN A 108 4.17 -9.21 -9.57
C GLN A 108 4.88 -8.24 -8.61
N GLY A 109 5.36 -8.71 -7.44
CA GLY A 109 6.08 -7.88 -6.47
C GLY A 109 7.41 -7.34 -7.02
N ILE A 110 8.20 -8.17 -7.70
CA ILE A 110 9.46 -7.75 -8.35
C ILE A 110 9.16 -6.70 -9.44
N SER A 111 8.18 -6.95 -10.27
CA SER A 111 7.77 -6.07 -11.36
C SER A 111 7.18 -4.75 -10.83
N GLY A 112 6.40 -4.81 -9.76
CA GLY A 112 5.92 -3.65 -9.03
C GLY A 112 7.09 -2.81 -8.51
N ALA A 113 8.09 -3.43 -7.85
CA ALA A 113 9.28 -2.72 -7.37
C ALA A 113 10.01 -1.98 -8.51
N ALA A 114 10.20 -2.63 -9.66
CA ALA A 114 10.82 -2.01 -10.82
C ALA A 114 10.04 -0.77 -11.29
N THR A 115 8.71 -0.89 -11.38
CA THR A 115 7.81 0.18 -11.81
C THR A 115 7.80 1.35 -10.80
N TRP A 116 7.68 1.06 -9.50
CA TRP A 116 7.64 2.09 -8.46
C TRP A 116 8.97 2.83 -8.34
N VAL A 117 10.08 2.10 -8.27
CA VAL A 117 11.42 2.70 -8.12
C VAL A 117 11.78 3.55 -9.34
N ALA A 118 11.67 2.97 -10.54
CA ALA A 118 12.02 3.68 -11.75
C ALA A 118 11.06 4.84 -12.05
N GLY A 119 9.76 4.68 -11.78
CA GLY A 119 8.75 5.73 -11.96
C GLY A 119 8.98 6.92 -11.04
N MET A 120 9.25 6.68 -9.75
CA MET A 120 9.54 7.75 -8.79
C MET A 120 10.86 8.46 -9.10
N ALA A 121 11.89 7.70 -9.50
CA ALA A 121 13.15 8.28 -9.94
C ALA A 121 12.99 9.15 -11.19
N LEU A 122 12.23 8.69 -12.18
CA LEU A 122 11.89 9.42 -13.39
C LEU A 122 11.22 10.78 -13.07
N LEU A 123 10.28 10.79 -12.13
CA LEU A 123 9.66 12.04 -11.67
C LEU A 123 10.65 12.97 -10.96
N ALA A 124 11.54 12.40 -10.14
CA ALA A 124 12.57 13.17 -9.45
C ALA A 124 13.58 13.80 -10.42
N ASP A 125 13.89 13.12 -11.51
CA ASP A 125 14.81 13.60 -12.55
C ASP A 125 14.17 14.68 -13.44
N LEU A 126 12.88 14.55 -13.78
CA LEU A 126 12.16 15.46 -14.67
C LEU A 126 11.66 16.75 -14.02
N PHE A 127 11.37 16.72 -12.71
CA PHE A 127 10.78 17.85 -12.01
C PHE A 127 11.78 18.53 -11.08
N PRO A 128 11.89 19.88 -11.10
CA PRO A 128 12.75 20.62 -10.18
C PRO A 128 12.26 20.42 -8.73
N ALA A 129 13.16 20.57 -7.73
CA ALA A 129 12.92 20.28 -6.32
C ALA A 129 11.59 20.86 -5.80
N GLY A 130 11.24 22.10 -6.15
CA GLY A 130 9.99 22.75 -5.73
C GLY A 130 8.71 22.18 -6.37
N GLN A 131 8.80 21.36 -7.42
CA GLN A 131 7.65 20.77 -8.11
C GLN A 131 7.56 19.24 -7.94
N ARG A 132 8.59 18.58 -7.41
CA ARG A 132 8.64 17.12 -7.23
C ARG A 132 7.48 16.61 -6.38
N GLY A 133 7.20 17.26 -5.27
CA GLY A 133 6.11 16.89 -4.37
C GLY A 133 4.74 16.92 -5.06
N LYS A 134 4.48 17.94 -5.89
CA LYS A 134 3.23 18.03 -6.67
C LYS A 134 3.15 16.92 -7.73
N ALA A 135 4.25 16.66 -8.46
CA ALA A 135 4.31 15.60 -9.46
C ALA A 135 4.04 14.21 -8.81
N MET A 136 4.71 13.91 -7.70
CA MET A 136 4.50 12.68 -6.95
C MET A 136 3.06 12.55 -6.43
N SER A 137 2.48 13.63 -5.89
CA SER A 137 1.09 13.61 -5.41
C SER A 137 0.09 13.29 -6.52
N VAL A 138 0.29 13.81 -7.73
CA VAL A 138 -0.57 13.52 -8.88
C VAL A 138 -0.48 12.03 -9.27
N THR A 139 0.72 11.45 -9.28
CA THR A 139 0.90 10.04 -9.60
C THR A 139 0.39 9.12 -8.50
N PHE A 140 0.54 9.49 -7.22
CA PHE A 140 -0.09 8.77 -6.10
C PHE A 140 -1.62 8.82 -6.14
N ALA A 141 -2.22 9.87 -6.71
CA ALA A 141 -3.67 9.89 -6.94
C ALA A 141 -4.12 8.77 -7.88
N GLY A 142 -3.28 8.38 -8.87
CA GLY A 142 -3.50 7.20 -9.70
C GLY A 142 -3.53 5.91 -8.88
N ALA A 143 -2.53 5.70 -8.01
CA ALA A 143 -2.52 4.53 -7.12
C ALA A 143 -3.76 4.47 -6.21
N ASN A 144 -4.13 5.61 -5.60
CA ASN A 144 -5.32 5.68 -4.74
C ASN A 144 -6.61 5.37 -5.52
N LEU A 145 -6.71 5.81 -6.78
CA LEU A 145 -7.83 5.46 -7.66
C LEU A 145 -7.87 3.95 -7.95
N GLY A 146 -6.70 3.32 -8.15
CA GLY A 146 -6.58 1.87 -8.29
C GLY A 146 -7.07 1.13 -7.05
N LEU A 147 -6.64 1.54 -5.86
CA LEU A 147 -7.10 0.98 -4.58
C LEU A 147 -8.62 1.15 -4.39
N PHE A 148 -9.17 2.29 -4.83
CA PHE A 148 -10.60 2.56 -4.73
C PHE A 148 -11.43 1.72 -5.70
N LEU A 149 -11.03 1.63 -6.97
CA LEU A 149 -11.80 0.96 -8.01
C LEU A 149 -11.62 -0.55 -8.03
N GLY A 150 -10.44 -1.05 -7.60
CA GLY A 150 -10.06 -2.46 -7.74
C GLY A 150 -11.03 -3.44 -7.10
N PRO A 151 -11.44 -3.26 -5.84
CA PRO A 151 -12.34 -4.22 -5.20
C PRO A 151 -13.72 -4.29 -5.86
N ALA A 152 -14.31 -3.14 -6.22
CA ALA A 152 -15.59 -3.11 -6.94
C ALA A 152 -15.46 -3.71 -8.34
N PHE A 153 -14.40 -3.37 -9.07
CA PHE A 153 -14.11 -3.91 -10.39
C PHE A 153 -13.95 -5.43 -10.35
N ALA A 154 -13.16 -5.95 -9.40
CA ALA A 154 -12.96 -7.39 -9.25
C ALA A 154 -14.25 -8.14 -8.93
N GLY A 155 -15.05 -7.63 -8.00
CA GLY A 155 -16.33 -8.23 -7.65
C GLY A 155 -17.31 -8.25 -8.84
N TRP A 156 -17.39 -7.14 -9.57
CA TRP A 156 -18.24 -7.03 -10.76
C TRP A 156 -17.77 -7.95 -11.89
N MET A 157 -16.48 -7.97 -12.19
CA MET A 157 -15.91 -8.85 -13.22
C MET A 157 -16.08 -10.33 -12.89
N ALA A 158 -15.94 -10.72 -11.62
CA ALA A 158 -16.17 -12.09 -11.18
C ALA A 158 -17.62 -12.53 -11.41
N ARG A 159 -18.57 -11.60 -11.30
CA ARG A 159 -20.00 -11.87 -11.53
C ARG A 159 -20.35 -12.00 -13.01
N ILE A 160 -19.81 -11.14 -13.89
CA ILE A 160 -20.20 -11.10 -15.32
C ILE A 160 -19.36 -12.05 -16.18
N TRP A 161 -18.16 -12.40 -15.74
CA TRP A 161 -17.26 -13.27 -16.50
C TRP A 161 -16.66 -14.36 -15.61
N SER A 162 -15.58 -14.04 -14.87
CA SER A 162 -14.94 -14.96 -13.94
C SER A 162 -13.88 -14.20 -13.10
N PRO A 163 -13.41 -14.76 -11.96
CA PRO A 163 -12.28 -14.22 -11.23
C PRO A 163 -11.01 -14.06 -12.10
N GLN A 164 -10.73 -15.04 -12.96
CA GLN A 164 -9.62 -15.02 -13.90
C GLN A 164 -9.75 -13.89 -14.91
N GLY A 165 -10.97 -13.66 -15.42
CA GLY A 165 -11.28 -12.60 -16.37
C GLY A 165 -10.93 -11.22 -15.85
N ALA A 166 -11.13 -10.96 -14.56
CA ALA A 166 -10.74 -9.70 -13.93
C ALA A 166 -9.23 -9.44 -14.08
N PHE A 167 -8.39 -10.45 -13.79
CA PHE A 167 -6.93 -10.31 -13.93
C PHE A 167 -6.50 -10.22 -15.39
N LEU A 168 -7.14 -10.95 -16.31
CA LEU A 168 -6.80 -10.90 -17.75
C LEU A 168 -7.07 -9.54 -18.37
N VAL A 169 -8.18 -8.88 -18.00
CA VAL A 169 -8.47 -7.51 -18.46
C VAL A 169 -7.37 -6.55 -18.01
N VAL A 170 -6.97 -6.60 -16.74
CA VAL A 170 -5.93 -5.69 -16.22
C VAL A 170 -4.57 -6.03 -16.79
N ALA A 171 -4.25 -7.30 -16.96
CA ALA A 171 -3.00 -7.73 -17.63
C ALA A 171 -2.93 -7.20 -19.08
N GLY A 172 -4.03 -7.32 -19.83
CA GLY A 172 -4.13 -6.77 -21.17
C GLY A 172 -3.93 -5.26 -21.20
N LEU A 173 -4.60 -4.52 -20.31
CA LEU A 173 -4.42 -3.08 -20.17
C LEU A 173 -2.97 -2.71 -19.79
N ALA A 174 -2.33 -3.44 -18.88
CA ALA A 174 -0.93 -3.21 -18.49
C ALA A 174 0.04 -3.42 -19.66
N LEU A 175 -0.19 -4.45 -20.48
CA LEU A 175 0.64 -4.71 -21.66
C LEU A 175 0.42 -3.66 -22.76
N VAL A 176 -0.82 -3.23 -23.01
CA VAL A 176 -1.13 -2.14 -23.93
C VAL A 176 -0.48 -0.84 -23.47
N ASP A 177 -0.55 -0.54 -22.16
CA ASP A 177 0.11 0.60 -21.57
C ASP A 177 1.65 0.53 -21.72
N ALA A 178 2.25 -0.65 -21.51
CA ALA A 178 3.68 -0.87 -21.75
C ALA A 178 4.07 -0.61 -23.22
N LEU A 179 3.28 -1.07 -24.18
CA LEU A 179 3.50 -0.83 -25.61
C LEU A 179 3.40 0.66 -25.96
N ALA A 180 2.38 1.37 -25.46
CA ALA A 180 2.23 2.80 -25.67
C ALA A 180 3.45 3.59 -25.18
N ARG A 181 4.10 3.15 -24.11
CA ARG A 181 5.26 3.80 -23.49
C ARG A 181 6.56 3.59 -24.25
N ILE A 182 6.72 2.51 -24.99
CA ILE A 182 7.87 2.33 -25.87
C ILE A 182 7.97 3.53 -26.84
N VAL A 183 6.81 4.06 -27.24
CA VAL A 183 6.71 5.22 -28.16
C VAL A 183 6.78 6.55 -27.41
N LEU A 184 6.21 6.65 -26.22
CA LEU A 184 5.98 7.92 -25.51
C LEU A 184 7.10 8.33 -24.56
N LEU A 185 7.91 7.40 -24.04
CA LEU A 185 8.99 7.74 -23.10
C LEU A 185 10.27 8.12 -23.86
N PRO A 186 10.82 9.32 -23.60
CA PRO A 186 12.09 9.73 -24.17
C PRO A 186 13.25 8.90 -23.62
N GLU A 187 14.33 8.79 -24.39
CA GLU A 187 15.62 8.28 -23.87
C GLU A 187 16.21 9.33 -22.93
N GLU A 188 16.66 8.90 -21.75
CA GLU A 188 17.14 9.79 -20.71
C GLU A 188 18.63 9.67 -20.45
N PRO A 189 19.29 10.78 -20.09
CA PRO A 189 20.65 10.72 -19.56
C PRO A 189 20.68 10.03 -18.19
N LEU A 190 21.77 9.32 -17.91
CA LEU A 190 22.01 8.65 -16.63
C LEU A 190 21.97 9.67 -15.49
N ALA A 191 21.11 9.44 -14.49
CA ALA A 191 21.02 10.26 -13.30
C ALA A 191 22.13 9.91 -12.30
N GLN A 192 22.48 10.87 -11.44
CA GLN A 192 23.42 10.60 -10.34
C GLN A 192 22.73 9.72 -9.27
N PRO A 193 23.43 8.73 -8.69
CA PRO A 193 22.88 7.87 -7.66
C PRO A 193 22.39 8.67 -6.45
N ALA A 194 21.14 8.49 -6.05
CA ALA A 194 20.64 9.03 -4.79
C ALA A 194 21.24 8.21 -3.63
N GLY A 195 21.93 8.84 -2.69
CA GLY A 195 22.50 8.16 -1.55
C GLY A 195 21.43 7.52 -0.64
N LEU A 196 21.75 6.37 -0.05
CA LEU A 196 20.90 5.65 0.92
C LEU A 196 20.90 6.36 2.30
N GLY A 197 20.36 7.59 2.36
CA GLY A 197 20.37 8.43 3.57
C GLY A 197 19.39 8.02 4.68
N TYR A 198 18.43 7.10 4.40
CA TYR A 198 17.36 6.77 5.35
C TYR A 198 17.80 6.01 6.61
N LEU A 199 18.93 5.28 6.58
CA LEU A 199 19.46 4.56 7.76
C LEU A 199 19.89 5.53 8.87
N GLY A 200 20.38 6.72 8.50
CA GLY A 200 20.71 7.77 9.46
C GLY A 200 19.50 8.29 10.22
N LEU A 201 18.35 8.37 9.56
CA LEU A 201 17.09 8.84 10.14
C LEU A 201 16.56 7.91 11.23
N LEU A 202 16.83 6.60 11.17
CA LEU A 202 16.38 5.62 12.16
C LEU A 202 17.04 5.79 13.53
N LYS A 203 18.12 6.59 13.66
CA LYS A 203 18.72 6.92 14.95
C LYS A 203 17.80 7.81 15.79
N ASP A 204 16.91 8.57 15.14
CA ASP A 204 15.94 9.43 15.82
C ASP A 204 14.74 8.64 16.35
N GLY A 205 14.42 8.82 17.64
CA GLY A 205 13.29 8.16 18.30
C GLY A 205 11.95 8.53 17.71
N ALA A 206 11.74 9.78 17.34
CA ALA A 206 10.53 10.28 16.75
C ALA A 206 10.32 9.68 15.35
N VAL A 207 11.38 9.58 14.55
CA VAL A 207 11.35 8.94 13.24
C VAL A 207 10.93 7.48 13.36
N ARG A 208 11.51 6.73 14.30
CA ARG A 208 11.10 5.33 14.55
C ARG A 208 9.63 5.20 14.93
N VAL A 209 9.13 6.10 15.78
CA VAL A 209 7.71 6.07 16.21
C VAL A 209 6.77 6.31 15.02
N PHE A 210 6.96 7.36 14.24
CA PHE A 210 6.06 7.67 13.12
C PHE A 210 6.20 6.69 11.94
N ALA A 211 7.41 6.20 11.67
CA ALA A 211 7.62 5.13 10.70
C ALA A 211 6.89 3.85 11.10
N GLY A 212 7.02 3.44 12.38
CA GLY A 212 6.30 2.26 12.88
C GLY A 212 4.78 2.42 12.91
N ILE A 213 4.25 3.63 13.12
CA ILE A 213 2.81 3.90 12.98
C ILE A 213 2.31 3.67 11.56
N THR A 214 3.10 4.07 10.55
CA THR A 214 2.80 3.74 9.15
C THR A 214 2.73 2.23 8.94
N GLY A 215 3.67 1.47 9.51
CA GLY A 215 3.64 0.01 9.52
C GLY A 215 2.39 -0.56 10.21
N MET A 216 1.99 0.00 11.36
CA MET A 216 0.75 -0.42 12.06
C MET A 216 -0.50 -0.18 11.21
N GLY A 217 -0.61 0.98 10.55
CA GLY A 217 -1.71 1.25 9.61
C GLY A 217 -1.76 0.25 8.46
N ALA A 218 -0.60 -0.11 7.91
CA ALA A 218 -0.49 -1.13 6.86
C ALA A 218 -0.84 -2.54 7.38
N ILE A 219 -0.41 -2.90 8.60
CA ILE A 219 -0.80 -4.16 9.26
C ILE A 219 -2.33 -4.24 9.39
N LEU A 220 -2.99 -3.17 9.86
CA LEU A 220 -4.45 -3.15 10.01
C LEU A 220 -5.14 -3.41 8.66
N GLY A 221 -4.81 -2.59 7.65
CA GLY A 221 -5.43 -2.69 6.32
C GLY A 221 -5.24 -4.07 5.71
N ALA A 222 -3.98 -4.49 5.57
CA ALA A 222 -3.63 -5.73 4.89
C ALA A 222 -4.10 -7.00 5.64
N SER A 223 -4.11 -6.98 6.99
CA SER A 223 -4.70 -8.10 7.76
C SER A 223 -6.20 -8.22 7.51
N MET A 224 -6.93 -7.09 7.44
CA MET A 224 -8.36 -7.11 7.12
C MET A 224 -8.61 -7.58 5.69
N GLU A 225 -7.77 -7.19 4.73
CA GLU A 225 -7.85 -7.63 3.34
C GLU A 225 -7.66 -9.15 3.19
N ALA A 226 -6.82 -9.77 4.00
CA ALA A 226 -6.57 -11.21 3.95
C ALA A 226 -7.57 -12.05 4.77
N LEU A 227 -7.97 -11.55 5.95
CA LEU A 227 -8.73 -12.34 6.93
C LEU A 227 -10.24 -12.18 6.77
N LEU A 228 -10.71 -10.98 6.47
CA LEU A 228 -12.13 -10.67 6.52
C LEU A 228 -12.96 -11.27 5.36
N PRO A 229 -12.49 -11.29 4.09
CA PRO A 229 -13.29 -11.76 2.96
C PRO A 229 -13.83 -13.17 3.13
N LEU A 230 -13.00 -14.10 3.60
CA LEU A 230 -13.39 -15.49 3.80
C LEU A 230 -14.45 -15.63 4.90
N GLN A 231 -14.33 -14.85 5.98
CA GLN A 231 -15.33 -14.79 7.04
C GLN A 231 -16.67 -14.22 6.55
N LEU A 232 -16.63 -13.11 5.79
CA LEU A 232 -17.83 -12.47 5.25
C LEU A 232 -18.57 -13.40 4.30
N SER A 233 -17.84 -14.13 3.46
CA SER A 233 -18.42 -15.12 2.57
C SER A 233 -19.03 -16.30 3.33
N ARG A 234 -18.29 -16.90 4.28
CA ARG A 234 -18.76 -18.10 5.02
C ARG A 234 -19.88 -17.81 6.00
N ARG A 235 -19.84 -16.68 6.72
CA ARG A 235 -20.83 -16.37 7.78
C ARG A 235 -22.04 -15.57 7.28
N LEU A 236 -21.84 -14.64 6.36
CA LEU A 236 -22.89 -13.72 5.90
C LEU A 236 -23.34 -13.98 4.47
N GLY A 237 -22.76 -15.00 3.80
CA GLY A 237 -23.09 -15.33 2.41
C GLY A 237 -22.85 -14.14 1.46
N MET A 238 -21.81 -13.32 1.75
CA MET A 238 -21.46 -12.20 0.86
C MET A 238 -20.71 -12.74 -0.36
N ASP A 239 -21.18 -12.38 -1.53
CA ASP A 239 -20.52 -12.66 -2.79
C ASP A 239 -19.36 -11.68 -3.07
N ALA A 240 -18.61 -11.92 -4.14
CA ALA A 240 -17.47 -11.09 -4.51
C ALA A 240 -17.89 -9.61 -4.75
N VAL A 241 -19.10 -9.35 -5.27
CA VAL A 241 -19.61 -7.98 -5.47
C VAL A 241 -19.80 -7.28 -4.13
N ALA A 242 -20.49 -7.93 -3.19
CA ALA A 242 -20.77 -7.36 -1.87
C ALA A 242 -19.48 -7.12 -1.06
N ILE A 243 -18.51 -8.04 -1.13
CA ILE A 243 -17.20 -7.89 -0.51
C ILE A 243 -16.43 -6.75 -1.19
N GLY A 244 -16.41 -6.70 -2.53
CA GLY A 244 -15.77 -5.64 -3.29
C GLY A 244 -16.31 -4.26 -2.93
N MET A 245 -17.62 -4.10 -2.86
CA MET A 245 -18.28 -2.86 -2.45
C MET A 245 -17.94 -2.46 -1.01
N ALA A 246 -17.82 -3.44 -0.10
CA ALA A 246 -17.42 -3.20 1.27
C ALA A 246 -15.99 -2.61 1.35
N PHE A 247 -15.01 -3.20 0.63
CA PHE A 247 -13.65 -2.66 0.56
C PHE A 247 -13.57 -1.32 -0.17
N THR A 248 -14.36 -1.11 -1.22
CA THR A 248 -14.51 0.20 -1.88
C THR A 248 -15.02 1.26 -0.90
N THR A 249 -15.95 0.90 0.00
CA THR A 249 -16.42 1.79 1.07
C THR A 249 -15.28 2.22 2.00
N THR A 250 -14.36 1.30 2.34
CA THR A 250 -13.15 1.62 3.12
C THR A 250 -12.26 2.64 2.39
N ALA A 251 -11.99 2.43 1.13
CA ALA A 251 -11.16 3.33 0.33
C ALA A 251 -11.81 4.71 0.19
N MET A 252 -13.13 4.78 -0.02
CA MET A 252 -13.89 6.03 -0.08
C MET A 252 -13.85 6.78 1.26
N ALA A 253 -14.06 6.08 2.37
CA ALA A 253 -13.97 6.67 3.69
C ALA A 253 -12.57 7.26 3.96
N SER A 254 -11.53 6.52 3.60
CA SER A 254 -10.15 6.99 3.72
C SER A 254 -9.89 8.23 2.85
N MET A 255 -10.36 8.24 1.63
CA MET A 255 -10.20 9.37 0.70
C MET A 255 -10.86 10.65 1.23
N VAL A 256 -12.05 10.54 1.83
CA VAL A 256 -12.78 11.67 2.41
C VAL A 256 -12.16 12.14 3.73
N THR A 257 -11.72 11.19 4.56
CA THR A 257 -11.22 11.54 5.92
C THR A 257 -9.77 11.98 5.94
N SER A 258 -8.93 11.56 4.96
CA SER A 258 -7.51 11.93 4.91
C SER A 258 -7.25 13.45 4.93
N PRO A 259 -7.94 14.30 4.14
CA PRO A 259 -7.77 15.75 4.21
C PRO A 259 -8.19 16.34 5.57
N LEU A 260 -9.26 15.81 6.17
CA LEU A 260 -9.75 16.25 7.48
C LEU A 260 -8.74 15.93 8.58
N VAL A 261 -8.17 14.73 8.54
CA VAL A 261 -7.10 14.30 9.46
C VAL A 261 -5.83 15.12 9.25
N GLY A 262 -5.47 15.43 8.00
CA GLY A 262 -4.35 16.32 7.68
C GLY A 262 -4.52 17.68 8.32
N HIS A 263 -5.68 18.32 8.13
CA HIS A 263 -6.00 19.61 8.74
C HIS A 263 -5.99 19.54 10.28
N TRP A 264 -6.51 18.48 10.88
CA TRP A 264 -6.43 18.27 12.32
C TRP A 264 -4.98 18.15 12.80
N THR A 265 -4.15 17.39 12.05
CA THR A 265 -2.72 17.22 12.33
C THR A 265 -1.96 18.55 12.30
N ASP A 266 -2.26 19.41 11.32
CA ASP A 266 -1.62 20.72 11.22
C ASP A 266 -1.96 21.66 12.39
N ARG A 267 -3.20 21.59 12.90
CA ARG A 267 -3.64 22.44 14.01
C ARG A 267 -3.25 21.92 15.40
N ARG A 268 -3.24 20.60 15.61
CA ARG A 268 -3.12 20.00 16.96
C ARG A 268 -2.01 18.97 17.10
N GLY A 269 -1.15 18.86 16.08
CA GLY A 269 -0.05 17.88 16.03
C GLY A 269 -0.49 16.45 15.70
N ALA A 270 0.47 15.61 15.28
CA ALA A 270 0.23 14.26 14.79
C ALA A 270 -0.14 13.26 15.90
N ALA A 271 0.31 13.44 17.12
CA ALA A 271 0.16 12.46 18.20
C ALA A 271 -1.30 12.16 18.58
N ARG A 272 -2.21 13.17 18.50
CA ARG A 272 -3.63 13.00 18.86
C ARG A 272 -4.39 12.15 17.83
N PRO A 273 -4.40 12.48 16.51
CA PRO A 273 -5.09 11.66 15.54
C PRO A 273 -4.51 10.23 15.48
N VAL A 274 -3.20 10.08 15.59
CA VAL A 274 -2.54 8.75 15.61
C VAL A 274 -2.95 7.95 16.85
N GLY A 275 -2.97 8.55 18.04
CA GLY A 275 -3.42 7.88 19.26
C GLY A 275 -4.85 7.37 19.16
N LEU A 276 -5.76 8.21 18.61
CA LEU A 276 -7.13 7.79 18.32
C LEU A 276 -7.16 6.65 17.30
N GLY A 277 -6.35 6.73 16.24
CA GLY A 277 -6.22 5.68 15.22
C GLY A 277 -5.77 4.34 15.79
N LEU A 278 -4.81 4.32 16.73
CA LEU A 278 -4.36 3.10 17.40
C LEU A 278 -5.47 2.46 18.25
N VAL A 279 -6.21 3.28 19.02
CA VAL A 279 -7.32 2.79 19.85
C VAL A 279 -8.46 2.26 18.98
N LEU A 280 -8.86 2.99 17.94
CA LEU A 280 -9.90 2.55 17.01
C LEU A 280 -9.45 1.30 16.23
N GLY A 281 -8.18 1.23 15.80
CA GLY A 281 -7.62 0.05 15.13
C GLY A 281 -7.68 -1.20 16.01
N ALA A 282 -7.31 -1.09 17.28
CA ALA A 282 -7.47 -2.17 18.24
C ALA A 282 -8.94 -2.59 18.40
N GLY A 283 -9.85 -1.61 18.54
CA GLY A 283 -11.29 -1.87 18.63
C GLY A 283 -11.85 -2.57 17.38
N LEU A 284 -11.44 -2.14 16.19
CA LEU A 284 -11.84 -2.78 14.93
C LEU A 284 -11.36 -4.23 14.85
N LEU A 285 -10.12 -4.50 15.24
CA LEU A 285 -9.60 -5.86 15.30
C LEU A 285 -10.44 -6.75 16.22
N LEU A 286 -10.83 -6.26 17.39
CA LEU A 286 -11.67 -7.01 18.33
C LEU A 286 -13.11 -7.20 17.83
N VAL A 287 -13.67 -6.25 17.08
CA VAL A 287 -15.04 -6.30 16.56
C VAL A 287 -15.15 -7.17 15.30
N ALA A 288 -14.11 -7.21 14.47
CA ALA A 288 -14.13 -7.88 13.17
C ALA A 288 -14.65 -9.33 13.19
N PRO A 289 -14.26 -10.21 14.18
CA PRO A 289 -14.78 -11.58 14.26
C PRO A 289 -16.28 -11.68 14.57
N HIS A 290 -16.88 -10.62 15.09
CA HIS A 290 -18.26 -10.59 15.60
C HIS A 290 -19.26 -9.90 14.65
N LEU A 291 -18.84 -9.55 13.44
CA LEU A 291 -19.72 -8.95 12.44
C LEU A 291 -20.87 -9.90 12.08
N ALA A 292 -22.12 -9.47 12.36
CA ALA A 292 -23.31 -10.32 12.27
C ALA A 292 -24.30 -9.92 11.16
N SER A 293 -24.09 -8.77 10.49
CA SER A 293 -24.97 -8.31 9.43
C SER A 293 -24.20 -7.54 8.35
N ARG A 294 -24.75 -7.50 7.12
CA ARG A 294 -24.16 -6.73 6.00
C ARG A 294 -24.09 -5.24 6.33
N THR A 295 -25.10 -4.68 6.99
CA THR A 295 -25.09 -3.27 7.42
C THR A 295 -23.95 -2.98 8.41
N ALA A 296 -23.74 -3.89 9.39
CA ALA A 296 -22.62 -3.76 10.33
C ALA A 296 -21.27 -3.83 9.61
N VAL A 297 -21.14 -4.66 8.56
CA VAL A 297 -19.93 -4.73 7.73
C VAL A 297 -19.66 -3.38 7.06
N TYR A 298 -20.63 -2.76 6.40
CA TYR A 298 -20.43 -1.46 5.74
C TYR A 298 -20.10 -0.35 6.74
N ALA A 299 -20.77 -0.30 7.90
CA ALA A 299 -20.44 0.64 8.98
C ALA A 299 -19.02 0.42 9.50
N PHE A 300 -18.63 -0.83 9.71
CA PHE A 300 -17.27 -1.22 10.09
C PHE A 300 -16.23 -0.76 9.07
N MET A 301 -16.48 -0.96 7.77
CA MET A 301 -15.59 -0.55 6.68
C MET A 301 -15.43 0.96 6.57
N LEU A 302 -16.48 1.76 6.85
CA LEU A 302 -16.39 3.21 6.95
C LEU A 302 -15.45 3.64 8.09
N VAL A 303 -15.61 3.05 9.28
CA VAL A 303 -14.74 3.34 10.44
C VAL A 303 -13.32 2.88 10.16
N MET A 304 -13.14 1.72 9.51
CA MET A 304 -11.82 1.19 9.16
C MET A 304 -11.06 2.13 8.21
N GLY A 305 -11.69 2.63 7.14
CA GLY A 305 -11.07 3.58 6.22
C GLY A 305 -10.67 4.88 6.91
N SER A 306 -11.54 5.40 7.78
CA SER A 306 -11.23 6.57 8.60
C SER A 306 -10.07 6.33 9.57
N THR A 307 -10.00 5.13 10.15
CA THR A 307 -8.91 4.72 11.05
C THR A 307 -7.58 4.62 10.32
N CYS A 308 -7.56 4.05 9.10
CA CYS A 308 -6.36 4.04 8.26
C CYS A 308 -5.85 5.46 7.98
N SER A 309 -6.76 6.40 7.71
CA SER A 309 -6.39 7.82 7.54
C SER A 309 -5.79 8.42 8.81
N LEU A 310 -6.34 8.13 9.98
CA LEU A 310 -5.82 8.61 11.28
C LEU A 310 -4.39 8.11 11.55
N LEU A 311 -4.06 6.90 11.11
CA LEU A 311 -2.72 6.32 11.29
C LEU A 311 -1.73 6.81 10.24
N MET A 312 -2.12 6.93 8.98
CA MET A 312 -1.18 7.13 7.88
C MET A 312 -0.99 8.60 7.50
N SER A 313 -2.08 9.39 7.41
CA SER A 313 -2.01 10.78 6.92
C SER A 313 -1.10 11.69 7.76
N PRO A 314 -1.01 11.55 9.11
CA PRO A 314 -0.14 12.40 9.92
C PRO A 314 1.36 12.10 9.80
N CYS A 315 1.74 10.89 9.36
CA CYS A 315 3.13 10.42 9.44
C CYS A 315 4.06 11.15 8.47
N GLY A 316 3.63 11.36 7.21
CA GLY A 316 4.43 12.07 6.22
C GLY A 316 4.79 13.50 6.64
N PRO A 317 3.79 14.37 6.93
CA PRO A 317 4.05 15.73 7.40
C PRO A 317 4.84 15.80 8.71
N ALA A 318 4.60 14.87 9.65
CA ALA A 318 5.34 14.83 10.91
C ALA A 318 6.83 14.54 10.69
N LEU A 319 7.15 13.54 9.88
CA LEU A 319 8.53 13.19 9.55
C LEU A 319 9.23 14.26 8.72
N SER A 320 8.54 14.87 7.75
CA SER A 320 9.11 15.98 6.96
C SER A 320 9.50 17.16 7.85
N ARG A 321 8.63 17.56 8.78
CA ARG A 321 8.93 18.65 9.76
C ARG A 321 10.13 18.30 10.69
N LEU A 322 10.25 17.05 11.09
CA LEU A 322 11.40 16.59 11.93
C LEU A 322 12.73 16.71 11.19
N VAL A 323 12.74 16.34 9.92
CA VAL A 323 13.95 16.42 9.07
C VAL A 323 14.32 17.86 8.77
N GLU A 324 13.33 18.72 8.44
CA GLU A 324 13.54 20.16 8.23
C GLU A 324 14.15 20.87 9.46
N ARG A 325 13.66 20.56 10.67
CA ARG A 325 14.19 21.14 11.92
C ARG A 325 15.66 20.80 12.16
N LYS A 326 16.16 19.70 11.56
CA LYS A 326 17.58 19.30 11.63
C LYS A 326 18.46 19.91 10.55
N GLY A 327 17.87 20.77 9.70
CA GLY A 327 18.60 21.40 8.59
C GLY A 327 18.89 20.43 7.42
N GLU A 328 18.26 19.27 7.39
CA GLU A 328 18.44 18.28 6.34
C GLU A 328 17.34 18.42 5.27
N THR A 329 17.74 18.34 3.98
CA THR A 329 16.80 18.34 2.84
C THR A 329 16.49 16.91 2.39
N ALA A 330 16.20 16.00 3.33
CA ALA A 330 16.12 14.56 3.08
C ALA A 330 14.69 14.05 2.83
N PHE A 331 13.83 14.81 2.12
CA PHE A 331 12.45 14.41 1.80
C PHE A 331 12.38 13.02 1.14
N GLY A 332 13.29 12.72 0.19
CA GLY A 332 13.36 11.41 -0.46
C GLY A 332 13.60 10.27 0.52
N SER A 333 14.47 10.48 1.52
CA SER A 333 14.79 9.48 2.56
C SER A 333 13.58 9.24 3.49
N VAL A 334 12.79 10.28 3.80
CA VAL A 334 11.55 10.15 4.58
C VAL A 334 10.53 9.28 3.83
N PHE A 335 10.29 9.59 2.55
CA PHE A 335 9.36 8.79 1.74
C PHE A 335 9.83 7.34 1.57
N SER A 336 11.13 7.12 1.38
CA SER A 336 11.69 5.77 1.30
C SER A 336 11.47 4.99 2.60
N LEU A 337 11.68 5.61 3.75
CA LEU A 337 11.46 4.99 5.05
C LEU A 337 9.98 4.65 5.27
N LEU A 338 9.06 5.57 4.95
CA LEU A 338 7.62 5.32 5.03
C LEU A 338 7.19 4.18 4.11
N ASN A 339 7.73 4.12 2.89
CA ASN A 339 7.44 3.04 1.95
C ASN A 339 7.95 1.68 2.44
N ILE A 340 9.16 1.63 2.99
CA ILE A 340 9.73 0.41 3.58
C ILE A 340 8.86 -0.09 4.74
N THR A 341 8.51 0.78 5.67
CA THR A 341 7.69 0.39 6.83
C THR A 341 6.26 0.03 6.45
N PHE A 342 5.69 0.70 5.45
CA PHE A 342 4.41 0.34 4.86
C PHE A 342 4.45 -1.06 4.22
N SER A 343 5.46 -1.33 3.39
CA SER A 343 5.64 -2.64 2.75
C SER A 343 5.87 -3.75 3.78
N MET A 344 6.64 -3.48 4.84
CA MET A 344 6.79 -4.43 5.96
C MET A 344 5.45 -4.71 6.65
N GLY A 345 4.60 -3.69 6.84
CA GLY A 345 3.27 -3.87 7.41
C GLY A 345 2.36 -4.73 6.54
N ILE A 346 2.33 -4.48 5.22
CA ILE A 346 1.59 -5.30 4.24
C ILE A 346 2.11 -6.75 4.21
N MET A 347 3.40 -6.96 4.41
CA MET A 347 4.00 -8.30 4.46
C MET A 347 3.61 -9.03 5.76
N VAL A 348 3.87 -8.40 6.90
CA VAL A 348 3.75 -9.03 8.22
C VAL A 348 2.29 -9.22 8.63
N GLY A 349 1.42 -8.23 8.38
CA GLY A 349 0.04 -8.25 8.83
C GLY A 349 -0.74 -9.48 8.35
N PRO A 350 -0.86 -9.70 7.02
CA PRO A 350 -1.57 -10.87 6.49
C PRO A 350 -0.92 -12.20 6.89
N MET A 351 0.41 -12.30 6.80
CA MET A 351 1.11 -13.56 7.11
C MET A 351 0.94 -13.95 8.57
N LEU A 352 1.21 -13.01 9.49
CA LEU A 352 1.08 -13.25 10.94
C LEU A 352 -0.39 -13.46 11.34
N GLY A 353 -1.27 -12.57 10.87
CA GLY A 353 -2.69 -12.64 11.21
C GLY A 353 -3.34 -13.93 10.72
N SER A 354 -3.02 -14.37 9.51
CA SER A 354 -3.57 -15.59 8.92
C SER A 354 -3.01 -16.86 9.58
N ALA A 355 -1.70 -16.90 9.88
CA ALA A 355 -1.09 -18.01 10.62
C ALA A 355 -1.68 -18.15 12.02
N LEU A 356 -1.85 -17.04 12.73
CA LEU A 356 -2.51 -17.04 14.05
C LEU A 356 -3.99 -17.49 13.95
N ALA A 357 -4.69 -17.11 12.88
CA ALA A 357 -6.08 -17.50 12.68
C ALA A 357 -6.24 -19.00 12.41
N ASP A 358 -5.33 -19.64 11.70
CA ASP A 358 -5.33 -21.10 11.52
C ASP A 358 -4.94 -21.85 12.79
N LEU A 359 -3.99 -21.31 13.58
CA LEU A 359 -3.50 -21.96 14.81
C LEU A 359 -4.48 -21.85 15.99
N ALA A 360 -5.06 -20.68 16.20
CA ALA A 360 -5.83 -20.37 17.40
C ALA A 360 -7.28 -19.93 17.10
N GLY A 361 -7.63 -19.78 15.84
CA GLY A 361 -8.90 -19.20 15.41
C GLY A 361 -8.85 -17.69 15.23
N LEU A 362 -9.85 -17.16 14.52
CA LEU A 362 -9.86 -15.75 14.10
C LEU A 362 -9.93 -14.77 15.28
N THR A 363 -10.74 -15.05 16.31
CA THR A 363 -10.92 -14.15 17.46
C THR A 363 -9.62 -13.96 18.27
N PRO A 364 -8.89 -15.02 18.68
CA PRO A 364 -7.59 -14.85 19.33
C PRO A 364 -6.55 -14.19 18.45
N ALA A 365 -6.51 -14.51 17.15
CA ALA A 365 -5.59 -13.87 16.20
C ALA A 365 -5.78 -12.36 16.16
N MET A 366 -7.03 -11.91 16.03
CA MET A 366 -7.37 -10.48 16.03
C MET A 366 -7.09 -9.83 17.40
N ALA A 367 -7.29 -10.54 18.51
CA ALA A 367 -6.97 -10.03 19.85
C ALA A 367 -5.46 -9.81 20.03
N ILE A 368 -4.62 -10.73 19.55
CA ILE A 368 -3.16 -10.58 19.58
C ILE A 368 -2.72 -9.36 18.78
N LEU A 369 -3.25 -9.19 17.57
CA LEU A 369 -2.97 -7.99 16.76
C LEU A 369 -3.44 -6.71 17.48
N ALA A 370 -4.63 -6.71 18.09
CA ALA A 370 -5.16 -5.57 18.84
C ALA A 370 -4.27 -5.20 20.04
N LEU A 371 -3.71 -6.17 20.76
CA LEU A 371 -2.74 -5.91 21.82
C LEU A 371 -1.49 -5.20 21.29
N GLY A 372 -1.01 -5.55 20.09
CA GLY A 372 0.08 -4.85 19.41
C GLY A 372 -0.23 -3.36 19.17
N PHE A 373 -1.46 -3.05 18.75
CA PHE A 373 -1.93 -1.66 18.57
C PHE A 373 -1.96 -0.89 19.89
N LEU A 374 -2.48 -1.50 20.96
CA LEU A 374 -2.52 -0.87 22.28
C LEU A 374 -1.11 -0.70 22.87
N ALA A 375 -0.23 -1.70 22.70
CA ALA A 375 1.16 -1.61 23.14
C ALA A 375 1.90 -0.45 22.44
N TYR A 376 1.56 -0.14 21.20
CA TYR A 376 2.18 0.96 20.45
C TYR A 376 1.81 2.36 20.99
N LEU A 377 0.81 2.49 21.84
CA LEU A 377 0.51 3.72 22.56
C LEU A 377 1.64 4.12 23.52
N VAL A 378 2.43 3.15 24.02
CA VAL A 378 3.54 3.42 24.97
C VAL A 378 4.64 4.25 24.31
N PRO A 379 5.27 3.84 23.18
CA PRO A 379 6.29 4.67 22.52
C PRO A 379 5.73 6.01 22.01
N LEU A 380 4.47 6.05 21.56
CA LEU A 380 3.81 7.30 21.18
C LEU A 380 3.68 8.28 22.37
N ALA A 381 3.27 7.80 23.54
CA ALA A 381 3.15 8.60 24.77
C ALA A 381 4.52 9.07 25.29
N ALA A 382 5.52 8.22 25.21
CA ALA A 382 6.90 8.55 25.59
C ALA A 382 7.47 9.69 24.72
N HIS A 383 7.24 9.59 23.39
CA HIS A 383 7.65 10.63 22.44
C HIS A 383 6.96 11.97 22.73
N ARG A 384 5.65 11.98 22.96
CA ARG A 384 4.89 13.20 23.29
C ARG A 384 5.39 13.89 24.56
N ARG A 385 5.79 13.11 25.58
CA ARG A 385 6.37 13.67 26.81
C ARG A 385 7.74 14.30 26.57
N ALA A 386 8.54 13.74 25.68
CA ALA A 386 9.84 14.29 25.30
C ALA A 386 9.69 15.62 24.56
N ASP A 387 8.74 15.72 23.61
CA ASP A 387 8.46 16.97 22.89
C ASP A 387 7.97 18.09 23.81
N LEU A 388 7.12 17.80 24.80
CA LEU A 388 6.63 18.77 25.78
C LEU A 388 7.73 19.28 26.72
N LYS A 389 8.77 18.46 26.99
CA LYS A 389 9.93 18.86 27.80
C LYS A 389 10.96 19.66 27.01
N ALA A 390 10.96 19.54 25.68
CA ALA A 390 11.89 20.23 24.80
C ALA A 390 11.44 21.67 24.43
N VAL A 391 10.22 22.08 24.79
CA VAL A 391 9.75 23.46 24.65
C VAL A 391 10.26 24.21 25.88
N PRO A 392 11.18 25.21 25.73
CA PRO A 392 11.52 26.09 26.84
C PRO A 392 10.23 26.79 27.32
N GLU A 393 10.01 26.82 28.62
CA GLU A 393 8.99 27.70 29.20
C GLU A 393 9.29 29.13 28.78
N PRO A 394 8.24 29.93 28.41
CA PRO A 394 8.39 31.30 27.93
C PRO A 394 9.00 32.25 28.97
#